data_d4fcb64db79318dbe7acd58c6ea2b36a
#
_entry.id   d4fcb64db79318dbe7acd58c6ea2b36a
#
_cell.length_a   1.000
_cell.length_b   1.000
_cell.length_c   1.000
_cell.angle_alpha   90.00
_cell.angle_beta   90.00
_cell.angle_gamma   90.00
#
_symmetry.space_group_name_H-M   'P 1'
#
loop_
_entity.id
_entity.type
_entity.pdbx_description
1 polymer ?
#
loop_
_entity_poly.entity_id
_entity_poly.type
_entity_poly.pdbx_seq_one_letter_code
_entity_poly.pdbx_strand_id
1 'polypeptide(L)'
;LEDIHMNIESRLREIVGPAAGKLHTARSRNDQVCLDIRLYLRNEVDEAVEEIDRLCKTLVALAKKNIDRVIPGYTHLQRAQPVLLSHHLLAYVEMLLRDKERFLDARKRINVMPLGSAALAGTNFPIDRQYTAKILKFPEISHNSMDAVADRDFAAEFCSVSALLMMHLSRFCEEIVIWNSSEFEFVELSDAFTTGSSIMPQKKNPDA
;
A
#
# COMPACT_ATOMS: atom_id res chain seq x y z
N LEU A 1 24.96 18.39 -8.39
CA LEU A 1 23.72 18.86 -9.00
C LEU A 1 22.65 19.03 -7.91
N GLU A 2 21.65 19.87 -8.14
CA GLU A 2 20.69 20.30 -7.14
C GLU A 2 19.77 19.15 -6.68
N ASP A 3 19.27 18.36 -7.62
CA ASP A 3 18.33 17.28 -7.33
C ASP A 3 18.62 15.98 -8.09
N ILE A 4 17.85 14.93 -7.79
CA ILE A 4 17.98 13.62 -8.45
C ILE A 4 17.65 13.72 -9.95
N HIS A 5 16.69 14.55 -10.35
CA HIS A 5 16.28 14.70 -11.75
C HIS A 5 17.38 15.31 -12.60
N MET A 6 18.09 16.32 -12.07
CA MET A 6 19.26 16.88 -12.75
C MET A 6 20.38 15.84 -12.89
N ASN A 7 20.57 14.99 -11.91
CA ASN A 7 21.55 13.90 -11.99
C ASN A 7 21.15 12.88 -13.07
N ILE A 8 19.87 12.49 -13.13
CA ILE A 8 19.34 11.59 -14.15
C ILE A 8 19.47 12.21 -15.55
N GLU A 9 19.12 13.47 -15.72
CA GLU A 9 19.25 14.18 -17.01
C GLU A 9 20.70 14.30 -17.46
N SER A 10 21.62 14.61 -16.54
CA SER A 10 23.06 14.65 -16.83
C SER A 10 23.56 13.28 -17.29
N ARG A 11 23.18 12.23 -16.57
CA ARG A 11 23.56 10.85 -16.94
C ARG A 11 22.96 10.42 -18.27
N LEU A 12 21.70 10.77 -18.52
CA LEU A 12 21.06 10.50 -19.80
C LEU A 12 21.80 11.19 -20.96
N ARG A 13 22.25 12.44 -20.75
CA ARG A 13 23.02 13.18 -21.75
C ARG A 13 24.36 12.53 -22.07
N GLU A 14 25.02 11.93 -21.09
CA GLU A 14 26.24 11.15 -21.29
C GLU A 14 26.00 9.90 -22.16
N ILE A 15 24.82 9.26 -22.00
CA ILE A 15 24.49 8.02 -22.72
C ILE A 15 24.00 8.28 -24.14
N VAL A 16 23.05 9.21 -24.34
CA VAL A 16 22.38 9.44 -25.64
C VAL A 16 22.76 10.76 -26.31
N GLY A 17 23.65 11.54 -25.72
CA GLY A 17 24.13 12.81 -26.26
C GLY A 17 23.09 13.94 -26.24
N PRO A 18 23.17 14.91 -27.17
CA PRO A 18 22.30 16.10 -27.20
C PRO A 18 20.80 15.80 -27.28
N ALA A 19 20.42 14.63 -27.76
CA ALA A 19 19.03 14.20 -27.87
C ALA A 19 18.31 14.16 -26.49
N ALA A 20 19.09 13.95 -25.41
CA ALA A 20 18.56 14.00 -24.03
C ALA A 20 17.85 15.32 -23.70
N GLY A 21 18.33 16.44 -24.24
CA GLY A 21 17.71 17.75 -24.01
C GLY A 21 16.27 17.87 -24.51
N LYS A 22 15.86 17.05 -25.47
CA LYS A 22 14.48 17.02 -25.96
C LYS A 22 13.50 16.50 -24.94
N LEU A 23 13.94 15.64 -24.01
CA LEU A 23 13.10 15.06 -22.97
C LEU A 23 12.53 16.12 -22.00
N HIS A 24 13.25 17.22 -21.79
CA HIS A 24 12.80 18.29 -20.91
C HIS A 24 11.82 19.29 -21.59
N THR A 25 11.61 19.16 -22.89
CA THR A 25 10.75 20.10 -23.64
C THR A 25 9.34 20.14 -23.05
N ALA A 26 8.83 21.35 -22.76
CA ALA A 26 7.50 21.60 -22.22
C ALA A 26 7.22 20.93 -20.85
N ARG A 27 8.25 20.58 -20.11
CA ARG A 27 8.15 19.94 -18.80
C ARG A 27 8.73 20.83 -17.70
N SER A 28 8.06 20.88 -16.55
CA SER A 28 8.56 21.45 -15.31
C SER A 28 8.87 20.34 -14.30
N ARG A 29 9.66 20.63 -13.26
CA ARG A 29 9.76 19.74 -12.09
C ARG A 29 8.41 19.58 -11.40
N ASN A 30 7.53 20.59 -11.45
CA ASN A 30 6.24 20.56 -10.77
C ASN A 30 5.32 19.46 -11.32
N ASP A 31 5.10 19.40 -12.63
CA ASP A 31 4.26 18.36 -13.23
C ASP A 31 4.98 16.99 -13.25
N GLN A 32 6.30 16.99 -13.42
CA GLN A 32 7.11 15.76 -13.36
C GLN A 32 7.05 15.09 -11.98
N VAL A 33 7.32 15.80 -10.90
CA VAL A 33 7.30 15.23 -9.53
C VAL A 33 5.91 14.71 -9.18
N CYS A 34 4.86 15.45 -9.56
CA CYS A 34 3.50 14.98 -9.36
C CYS A 34 3.22 13.67 -10.13
N LEU A 35 3.70 13.58 -11.38
CA LEU A 35 3.59 12.34 -12.16
C LEU A 35 4.35 11.19 -11.52
N ASP A 36 5.59 11.42 -11.09
CA ASP A 36 6.45 10.38 -10.51
C ASP A 36 5.83 9.78 -9.24
N ILE A 37 5.28 10.63 -8.35
CA ILE A 37 4.56 10.18 -7.16
C ILE A 37 3.31 9.36 -7.53
N ARG A 38 2.54 9.80 -8.52
CA ARG A 38 1.35 9.05 -8.98
C ARG A 38 1.71 7.70 -9.58
N LEU A 39 2.77 7.61 -10.36
CA LEU A 39 3.27 6.36 -10.92
C LEU A 39 3.74 5.40 -9.83
N TYR A 40 4.48 5.92 -8.86
CA TYR A 40 4.95 5.15 -7.71
C TYR A 40 3.76 4.62 -6.89
N LEU A 41 2.88 5.50 -6.42
CA LEU A 41 1.75 5.11 -5.59
C LEU A 41 0.77 4.17 -6.30
N ARG A 42 0.62 4.29 -7.62
CA ARG A 42 -0.18 3.36 -8.41
C ARG A 42 0.36 1.92 -8.29
N ASN A 43 1.67 1.75 -8.36
CA ASN A 43 2.30 0.44 -8.21
C ASN A 43 2.19 -0.07 -6.76
N GLU A 44 2.42 0.80 -5.77
CA GLU A 44 2.27 0.44 -4.35
C GLU A 44 0.84 -0.02 -4.02
N VAL A 45 -0.18 0.62 -4.62
CA VAL A 45 -1.57 0.18 -4.46
C VAL A 45 -1.78 -1.20 -5.07
N ASP A 46 -1.24 -1.44 -6.28
CA ASP A 46 -1.39 -2.73 -6.95
C ASP A 46 -0.71 -3.85 -6.14
N GLU A 47 0.49 -3.60 -5.59
CA GLU A 47 1.19 -4.53 -4.69
C GLU A 47 0.43 -4.75 -3.38
N ALA A 48 -0.07 -3.68 -2.73
CA ALA A 48 -0.86 -3.80 -1.51
C ALA A 48 -2.12 -4.66 -1.70
N VAL A 49 -2.82 -4.48 -2.82
CA VAL A 49 -4.01 -5.27 -3.18
C VAL A 49 -3.64 -6.75 -3.36
N GLU A 50 -2.52 -7.06 -4.00
CA GLU A 50 -2.06 -8.44 -4.17
C GLU A 50 -1.71 -9.09 -2.82
N GLU A 51 -1.03 -8.37 -1.93
CA GLU A 51 -0.69 -8.87 -0.59
C GLU A 51 -1.93 -9.08 0.29
N ILE A 52 -2.91 -8.18 0.24
CA ILE A 52 -4.20 -8.35 0.91
C ILE A 52 -4.89 -9.63 0.41
N ASP A 53 -4.93 -9.84 -0.91
CA ASP A 53 -5.52 -11.05 -1.49
C ASP A 53 -4.79 -12.33 -1.06
N ARG A 54 -3.46 -12.27 -0.93
CA ARG A 54 -2.65 -13.39 -0.45
C ARG A 54 -2.97 -13.72 1.00
N LEU A 55 -3.04 -12.70 1.86
CA LEU A 55 -3.40 -12.86 3.26
C LEU A 55 -4.84 -13.41 3.41
N CYS A 56 -5.80 -12.87 2.68
CA CYS A 56 -7.18 -13.38 2.67
C CYS A 56 -7.23 -14.86 2.30
N LYS A 57 -6.53 -15.29 1.25
CA LYS A 57 -6.46 -16.70 0.84
C LYS A 57 -5.88 -17.58 1.94
N THR A 58 -4.86 -17.10 2.62
CA THR A 58 -4.21 -17.83 3.75
C THR A 58 -5.18 -17.99 4.91
N LEU A 59 -5.88 -16.91 5.31
CA LEU A 59 -6.87 -16.95 6.38
C LEU A 59 -8.05 -17.86 6.05
N VAL A 60 -8.55 -17.83 4.81
CA VAL A 60 -9.61 -18.73 4.34
C VAL A 60 -9.15 -20.19 4.36
N ALA A 61 -7.92 -20.48 3.95
CA ALA A 61 -7.37 -21.84 3.99
C ALA A 61 -7.24 -22.34 5.44
N LEU A 62 -6.77 -21.46 6.35
CA LEU A 62 -6.68 -21.76 7.77
C LEU A 62 -8.07 -21.98 8.40
N ALA A 63 -9.05 -21.16 8.04
CA ALA A 63 -10.44 -21.28 8.48
C ALA A 63 -11.04 -22.64 8.04
N LYS A 64 -10.83 -23.04 6.78
CA LYS A 64 -11.28 -24.33 6.27
C LYS A 64 -10.67 -25.53 7.02
N LYS A 65 -9.37 -25.45 7.33
CA LYS A 65 -8.66 -26.49 8.08
C LYS A 65 -9.18 -26.65 9.50
N ASN A 66 -9.78 -25.60 10.07
CA ASN A 66 -10.24 -25.56 11.46
C ASN A 66 -11.75 -25.31 11.57
N ILE A 67 -12.54 -25.82 10.62
CA ILE A 67 -13.96 -25.49 10.48
C ILE A 67 -14.80 -25.89 11.69
N ASP A 68 -14.44 -26.97 12.37
CA ASP A 68 -15.17 -27.52 13.52
C ASP A 68 -14.59 -27.12 14.88
N ARG A 69 -13.53 -26.30 14.89
CA ARG A 69 -12.86 -25.92 16.12
C ARG A 69 -13.62 -24.78 16.81
N VAL A 70 -14.08 -25.06 18.04
CA VAL A 70 -14.73 -24.06 18.90
C VAL A 70 -13.68 -23.46 19.84
N ILE A 71 -13.67 -22.15 19.94
CA ILE A 71 -12.86 -21.37 20.88
C ILE A 71 -13.78 -20.47 21.73
N PRO A 72 -13.37 -20.06 22.92
CA PRO A 72 -14.09 -19.02 23.64
C PRO A 72 -13.93 -17.67 22.93
N GLY A 73 -15.02 -16.98 22.67
CA GLY A 73 -15.00 -15.57 22.31
C GLY A 73 -14.82 -14.71 23.57
N TYR A 74 -14.20 -13.54 23.41
CA TYR A 74 -13.88 -12.64 24.51
C TYR A 74 -14.46 -11.25 24.29
N THR A 75 -14.93 -10.64 25.37
CA THR A 75 -15.18 -9.21 25.49
C THR A 75 -14.54 -8.73 26.79
N HIS A 76 -13.83 -7.61 26.76
CA HIS A 76 -13.12 -7.07 27.96
C HIS A 76 -12.16 -8.11 28.59
N LEU A 77 -11.54 -8.96 27.77
CA LEU A 77 -10.70 -10.08 28.20
C LEU A 77 -11.42 -11.09 29.11
N GLN A 78 -12.76 -11.08 29.12
CA GLN A 78 -13.60 -12.07 29.82
C GLN A 78 -14.20 -13.05 28.81
N ARG A 79 -14.27 -14.32 29.19
CA ARG A 79 -14.93 -15.35 28.36
C ARG A 79 -16.40 -14.99 28.17
N ALA A 80 -16.81 -14.94 26.91
CA ALA A 80 -18.19 -14.61 26.54
C ALA A 80 -18.85 -15.84 25.87
N GLN A 81 -19.11 -15.79 24.58
CA GLN A 81 -19.81 -16.85 23.85
C GLN A 81 -18.78 -17.80 23.18
N PRO A 82 -19.10 -19.11 23.02
CA PRO A 82 -18.33 -19.96 22.14
C PRO A 82 -18.45 -19.48 20.69
N VAL A 83 -17.34 -19.53 19.97
CA VAL A 83 -17.26 -19.13 18.56
C VAL A 83 -16.42 -20.14 17.78
N LEU A 84 -16.74 -20.39 16.53
CA LEU A 84 -15.88 -21.17 15.66
C LEU A 84 -14.63 -20.37 15.31
N LEU A 85 -13.46 -21.01 15.40
CA LEU A 85 -12.19 -20.39 14.97
C LEU A 85 -12.26 -19.92 13.51
N SER A 86 -12.91 -20.70 12.66
CA SER A 86 -13.16 -20.32 11.27
C SER A 86 -13.94 -19.02 11.14
N HIS A 87 -15.00 -18.85 11.94
CA HIS A 87 -15.81 -17.62 11.94
C HIS A 87 -14.97 -16.42 12.43
N HIS A 88 -14.14 -16.59 13.44
CA HIS A 88 -13.25 -15.56 13.95
C HIS A 88 -12.23 -15.10 12.88
N LEU A 89 -11.57 -16.05 12.21
CA LEU A 89 -10.62 -15.75 11.14
C LEU A 89 -11.28 -15.03 9.95
N LEU A 90 -12.50 -15.43 9.60
CA LEU A 90 -13.25 -14.78 8.51
C LEU A 90 -13.67 -13.34 8.84
N ALA A 91 -13.76 -12.96 10.11
CA ALA A 91 -13.97 -11.56 10.48
C ALA A 91 -12.83 -10.65 10.02
N TYR A 92 -11.58 -11.13 10.06
CA TYR A 92 -10.43 -10.42 9.51
C TYR A 92 -10.44 -10.39 7.98
N VAL A 93 -10.90 -11.46 7.33
CA VAL A 93 -11.09 -11.44 5.87
C VAL A 93 -12.07 -10.33 5.46
N GLU A 94 -13.17 -10.16 6.18
CA GLU A 94 -14.12 -9.07 5.93
C GLU A 94 -13.50 -7.67 6.10
N MET A 95 -12.62 -7.48 7.09
CA MET A 95 -11.88 -6.22 7.27
C MET A 95 -10.94 -5.96 6.09
N LEU A 96 -10.15 -6.96 5.71
CA LEU A 96 -9.19 -6.89 4.63
C LEU A 96 -9.84 -6.66 3.26
N LEU A 97 -11.00 -7.25 3.00
CA LEU A 97 -11.76 -7.01 1.77
C LEU A 97 -12.22 -5.54 1.67
N ARG A 98 -12.68 -4.94 2.77
CA ARG A 98 -13.01 -3.51 2.80
C ARG A 98 -11.78 -2.62 2.60
N ASP A 99 -10.60 -3.04 3.12
CA ASP A 99 -9.35 -2.30 2.90
C ASP A 99 -8.92 -2.38 1.44
N LYS A 100 -9.02 -3.56 0.82
CA LYS A 100 -8.79 -3.73 -0.61
C LYS A 100 -9.66 -2.80 -1.46
N GLU A 101 -10.95 -2.70 -1.16
CA GLU A 101 -11.86 -1.80 -1.87
C GLU A 101 -11.43 -0.33 -1.73
N ARG A 102 -10.98 0.09 -0.53
CA ARG A 102 -10.46 1.44 -0.30
C ARG A 102 -9.22 1.73 -1.15
N PHE A 103 -8.26 0.80 -1.21
CA PHE A 103 -7.09 0.94 -2.08
C PHE A 103 -7.47 1.06 -3.55
N LEU A 104 -8.36 0.21 -4.04
CA LEU A 104 -8.85 0.25 -5.42
C LEU A 104 -9.62 1.54 -5.73
N ASP A 105 -10.32 2.10 -4.76
CA ASP A 105 -11.01 3.37 -4.91
C ASP A 105 -10.03 4.56 -4.92
N ALA A 106 -9.08 4.60 -3.99
CA ALA A 106 -8.00 5.60 -3.97
C ALA A 106 -7.18 5.58 -5.28
N ARG A 107 -6.93 4.39 -5.83
CA ARG A 107 -6.22 4.22 -7.10
C ARG A 107 -6.83 5.01 -8.26
N LYS A 108 -8.14 5.17 -8.29
CA LYS A 108 -8.83 5.95 -9.34
C LYS A 108 -8.36 7.41 -9.33
N ARG A 109 -8.21 8.00 -8.15
CA ARG A 109 -7.77 9.39 -7.97
C ARG A 109 -6.25 9.56 -8.15
N ILE A 110 -5.48 8.53 -7.81
CA ILE A 110 -4.05 8.46 -8.14
C ILE A 110 -3.85 8.43 -9.66
N ASN A 111 -4.70 7.71 -10.40
CA ASN A 111 -4.49 7.36 -11.79
C ASN A 111 -4.99 8.43 -12.78
N VAL A 112 -4.67 9.70 -12.49
CA VAL A 112 -4.93 10.87 -13.32
C VAL A 112 -3.61 11.51 -13.74
N MET A 113 -3.36 11.71 -15.04
CA MET A 113 -2.08 12.18 -15.56
C MET A 113 -1.94 13.71 -15.49
N PRO A 114 -0.95 14.25 -14.76
CA PRO A 114 -0.72 15.67 -14.62
C PRO A 114 0.20 16.25 -15.71
N LEU A 115 1.00 15.41 -16.39
CA LEU A 115 2.07 15.87 -17.28
C LEU A 115 1.53 16.72 -18.44
N GLY A 116 2.26 17.81 -18.76
CA GLY A 116 1.84 18.85 -19.69
C GLY A 116 1.18 20.04 -19.01
N SER A 117 1.04 20.00 -17.68
CA SER A 117 0.65 21.17 -16.87
C SER A 117 1.81 22.15 -16.69
N ALA A 118 3.03 21.73 -16.99
CA ALA A 118 4.26 22.49 -16.85
C ALA A 118 4.45 23.04 -15.43
N ALA A 119 4.86 24.30 -15.29
CA ALA A 119 5.06 24.88 -13.96
C ALA A 119 3.73 25.07 -13.20
N LEU A 120 2.69 25.57 -13.87
CA LEU A 120 1.33 25.78 -13.34
C LEU A 120 0.28 26.14 -14.41
N ALA A 121 0.69 26.71 -15.54
CA ALA A 121 -0.23 27.31 -16.52
C ALA A 121 -0.25 26.56 -17.87
N GLY A 122 0.29 25.35 -17.93
CA GLY A 122 0.43 24.60 -19.18
C GLY A 122 1.59 25.11 -20.03
N THR A 123 1.56 24.81 -21.31
CA THR A 123 2.64 25.13 -22.26
C THR A 123 2.11 25.53 -23.61
N ASN A 124 2.85 26.41 -24.34
CA ASN A 124 2.57 26.78 -25.72
C ASN A 124 3.14 25.78 -26.75
N PHE A 125 3.90 24.80 -26.31
CA PHE A 125 4.39 23.76 -27.21
C PHE A 125 3.27 22.79 -27.62
N PRO A 126 3.25 22.33 -28.85
CA PRO A 126 2.21 21.42 -29.35
C PRO A 126 2.46 19.99 -28.89
N ILE A 127 2.33 19.75 -27.58
CA ILE A 127 2.47 18.43 -26.98
C ILE A 127 1.15 17.64 -27.06
N ASP A 128 1.25 16.34 -27.25
CA ASP A 128 0.10 15.42 -27.21
C ASP A 128 0.00 14.74 -25.84
N ARG A 129 -0.82 15.33 -24.96
CA ARG A 129 -1.06 14.80 -23.62
C ARG A 129 -1.81 13.46 -23.66
N GLN A 130 -2.70 13.27 -24.65
CA GLN A 130 -3.46 12.01 -24.80
C GLN A 130 -2.52 10.84 -25.16
N TYR A 131 -1.60 11.08 -26.07
CA TYR A 131 -0.58 10.10 -26.44
C TYR A 131 0.30 9.72 -25.23
N THR A 132 0.73 10.72 -24.45
CA THR A 132 1.52 10.51 -23.24
C THR A 132 0.75 9.71 -22.19
N ALA A 133 -0.52 10.05 -21.95
CA ALA A 133 -1.39 9.32 -21.03
C ALA A 133 -1.56 7.85 -21.45
N LYS A 134 -1.77 7.62 -22.75
CA LYS A 134 -1.89 6.25 -23.30
C LYS A 134 -0.63 5.43 -23.07
N ILE A 135 0.57 5.98 -23.33
CA ILE A 135 1.84 5.27 -23.13
C ILE A 135 2.05 4.95 -21.65
N LEU A 136 1.76 5.90 -20.77
CA LEU A 136 1.91 5.76 -19.32
C LEU A 136 0.74 5.00 -18.68
N LYS A 137 -0.24 4.57 -19.47
CA LYS A 137 -1.45 3.82 -19.04
C LYS A 137 -2.28 4.57 -17.99
N PHE A 138 -2.43 5.88 -18.17
CA PHE A 138 -3.38 6.66 -17.41
C PHE A 138 -4.72 6.74 -18.16
N PRO A 139 -5.85 6.46 -17.49
CA PRO A 139 -7.18 6.53 -18.14
C PRO A 139 -7.66 7.96 -18.32
N GLU A 140 -7.16 8.89 -17.51
CA GLU A 140 -7.59 10.29 -17.47
C GLU A 140 -6.41 11.26 -17.48
N ILE A 141 -6.67 12.48 -17.94
CA ILE A 141 -5.75 13.62 -17.92
C ILE A 141 -6.35 14.68 -17.00
N SER A 142 -5.52 15.31 -16.18
CA SER A 142 -5.94 16.43 -15.34
C SER A 142 -6.52 17.60 -16.18
N HIS A 143 -7.63 18.16 -15.71
CA HIS A 143 -8.35 19.21 -16.43
C HIS A 143 -7.80 20.62 -16.14
N ASN A 144 -7.30 20.87 -14.93
CA ASN A 144 -6.74 22.16 -14.53
C ASN A 144 -5.26 22.02 -14.21
N SER A 145 -4.42 22.80 -14.88
CA SER A 145 -2.97 22.70 -14.75
C SER A 145 -2.44 23.21 -13.40
N MET A 146 -3.09 24.18 -12.78
CA MET A 146 -2.68 24.69 -11.47
C MET A 146 -2.97 23.66 -10.37
N ASP A 147 -4.17 23.09 -10.39
CA ASP A 147 -4.54 22.01 -9.50
C ASP A 147 -3.65 20.78 -9.68
N ALA A 148 -3.42 20.37 -10.91
CA ALA A 148 -2.64 19.19 -11.26
C ALA A 148 -1.21 19.19 -10.70
N VAL A 149 -0.54 20.33 -10.64
CA VAL A 149 0.82 20.44 -10.11
C VAL A 149 0.86 20.64 -8.58
N ALA A 150 -0.23 21.14 -7.99
CA ALA A 150 -0.33 21.40 -6.55
C ALA A 150 -0.90 20.21 -5.77
N ASP A 151 -1.77 19.41 -6.42
CA ASP A 151 -2.49 18.30 -5.78
C ASP A 151 -1.56 17.28 -5.13
N ARG A 152 -1.84 16.99 -3.87
CA ARG A 152 -1.24 15.91 -3.07
C ARG A 152 -2.31 15.15 -2.28
N ASP A 153 -3.60 15.42 -2.53
CA ASP A 153 -4.72 14.77 -1.83
C ASP A 153 -4.68 13.26 -2.04
N PHE A 154 -4.34 12.81 -3.24
CA PHE A 154 -4.18 11.40 -3.56
C PHE A 154 -3.11 10.68 -2.71
N ALA A 155 -2.05 11.39 -2.33
CA ALA A 155 -0.99 10.85 -1.46
C ALA A 155 -1.46 10.82 0.01
N ALA A 156 -2.14 11.86 0.48
CA ALA A 156 -2.74 11.90 1.80
C ALA A 156 -3.81 10.81 1.97
N GLU A 157 -4.62 10.59 0.93
CA GLU A 157 -5.61 9.52 0.89
C GLU A 157 -4.95 8.14 0.95
N PHE A 158 -3.88 7.89 0.19
CA PHE A 158 -3.09 6.65 0.28
C PHE A 158 -2.59 6.39 1.70
N CYS A 159 -2.04 7.40 2.36
CA CYS A 159 -1.61 7.29 3.76
C CYS A 159 -2.78 6.95 4.69
N SER A 160 -3.95 7.55 4.48
CA SER A 160 -5.14 7.32 5.28
C SER A 160 -5.67 5.89 5.13
N VAL A 161 -5.72 5.38 3.90
CA VAL A 161 -6.12 4.00 3.60
C VAL A 161 -5.12 3.02 4.21
N SER A 162 -3.82 3.29 4.07
CA SER A 162 -2.76 2.46 4.66
C SER A 162 -2.86 2.42 6.19
N ALA A 163 -3.17 3.55 6.84
CA ALA A 163 -3.35 3.59 8.29
C ALA A 163 -4.53 2.71 8.76
N LEU A 164 -5.63 2.66 8.00
CA LEU A 164 -6.75 1.76 8.30
C LEU A 164 -6.36 0.29 8.18
N LEU A 165 -5.63 -0.08 7.12
CA LEU A 165 -5.11 -1.44 6.97
C LEU A 165 -4.19 -1.81 8.14
N MET A 166 -3.25 -0.93 8.50
CA MET A 166 -2.32 -1.17 9.61
C MET A 166 -3.04 -1.32 10.95
N MET A 167 -4.14 -0.59 11.18
CA MET A 167 -4.99 -0.77 12.36
C MET A 167 -5.61 -2.17 12.41
N HIS A 168 -6.11 -2.70 11.29
CA HIS A 168 -6.67 -4.04 11.23
C HIS A 168 -5.59 -5.12 11.44
N LEU A 169 -4.42 -4.95 10.82
CA LEU A 169 -3.28 -5.86 11.00
C LEU A 169 -2.78 -5.84 12.44
N SER A 170 -2.65 -4.67 13.06
CA SER A 170 -2.26 -4.54 14.47
C SER A 170 -3.20 -5.31 15.39
N ARG A 171 -4.53 -5.19 15.20
CA ARG A 171 -5.50 -5.97 15.97
C ARG A 171 -5.29 -7.47 15.81
N PHE A 172 -5.08 -7.93 14.58
CA PHE A 172 -4.85 -9.34 14.31
C PHE A 172 -3.57 -9.85 14.98
N CYS A 173 -2.48 -9.09 14.87
CA CYS A 173 -1.22 -9.43 15.51
C CYS A 173 -1.34 -9.48 17.04
N GLU A 174 -2.01 -8.50 17.66
CA GLU A 174 -2.26 -8.49 19.12
C GLU A 174 -3.03 -9.73 19.57
N GLU A 175 -4.04 -10.17 18.82
CA GLU A 175 -4.74 -11.41 19.15
C GLU A 175 -3.82 -12.64 19.06
N ILE A 176 -2.94 -12.72 18.06
CA ILE A 176 -1.96 -13.79 17.94
C ILE A 176 -0.99 -13.78 19.13
N VAL A 177 -0.51 -12.61 19.55
CA VAL A 177 0.36 -12.45 20.72
C VAL A 177 -0.33 -12.97 21.98
N ILE A 178 -1.59 -12.57 22.20
CA ILE A 178 -2.40 -13.05 23.34
C ILE A 178 -2.59 -14.57 23.24
N TRP A 179 -2.94 -15.10 22.09
CA TRP A 179 -3.21 -16.52 21.88
C TRP A 179 -1.98 -17.42 22.03
N ASN A 180 -0.78 -16.86 21.79
CA ASN A 180 0.48 -17.56 21.97
C ASN A 180 1.00 -17.51 23.42
N SER A 181 0.35 -16.76 24.31
CA SER A 181 0.74 -16.68 25.71
C SER A 181 0.42 -17.97 26.47
N SER A 182 1.14 -18.23 27.56
CA SER A 182 0.91 -19.39 28.43
C SER A 182 -0.47 -19.40 29.10
N GLU A 183 -1.15 -18.27 29.17
CA GLU A 183 -2.49 -18.13 29.74
C GLU A 183 -3.59 -18.56 28.77
N PHE A 184 -3.34 -18.47 27.46
CA PHE A 184 -4.33 -18.81 26.42
C PHE A 184 -3.99 -20.10 25.67
N GLU A 185 -2.76 -20.25 25.20
CA GLU A 185 -2.26 -21.45 24.50
C GLU A 185 -3.16 -21.90 23.30
N PHE A 186 -3.76 -20.94 22.57
CA PHE A 186 -4.59 -21.26 21.42
C PHE A 186 -3.78 -21.49 20.15
N VAL A 187 -2.59 -20.89 20.06
CA VAL A 187 -1.66 -21.02 18.94
C VAL A 187 -0.24 -21.18 19.46
N GLU A 188 0.57 -21.90 18.71
CA GLU A 188 2.00 -21.97 18.88
C GLU A 188 2.69 -21.41 17.64
N LEU A 189 3.55 -20.41 17.83
CA LEU A 189 4.35 -19.86 16.76
C LEU A 189 5.63 -20.66 16.57
N SER A 190 6.03 -20.84 15.31
CA SER A 190 7.29 -21.46 14.96
C SER A 190 8.47 -20.64 15.48
N ASP A 191 9.56 -21.31 15.86
CA ASP A 191 10.80 -20.68 16.32
C ASP A 191 11.40 -19.69 15.30
N ALA A 192 11.06 -19.84 14.02
CA ALA A 192 11.45 -18.90 12.96
C ALA A 192 10.82 -17.52 13.09
N PHE A 193 9.72 -17.40 13.85
CA PHE A 193 8.96 -16.17 14.07
C PHE A 193 8.94 -15.75 15.55
N THR A 194 9.89 -16.23 16.34
CA THR A 194 10.01 -15.87 17.75
C THR A 194 11.45 -15.50 18.08
N THR A 195 11.61 -14.61 19.06
CA THR A 195 12.92 -14.29 19.61
C THR A 195 13.11 -14.88 21.00
N GLY A 196 14.34 -15.29 21.33
CA GLY A 196 14.67 -15.82 22.65
C GLY A 196 14.98 -14.71 23.66
N SER A 197 15.13 -15.12 24.92
CA SER A 197 15.64 -14.25 25.99
C SER A 197 17.06 -14.64 26.35
N SER A 198 17.95 -13.67 26.54
CA SER A 198 19.34 -13.91 26.94
C SER A 198 19.49 -14.48 28.35
N ILE A 199 18.53 -14.22 29.22
CA ILE A 199 18.54 -14.63 30.63
C ILE A 199 17.56 -15.76 30.95
N MET A 200 16.52 -15.94 30.11
CA MET A 200 15.47 -16.95 30.30
C MET A 200 15.41 -17.87 29.08
N PRO A 201 16.17 -18.98 29.07
CA PRO A 201 16.27 -19.87 27.89
C PRO A 201 14.95 -20.44 27.38
N GLN A 202 13.96 -20.57 28.27
CA GLN A 202 12.63 -21.11 27.95
C GLN A 202 11.68 -20.06 27.34
N LYS A 203 12.03 -18.76 27.41
CA LYS A 203 11.16 -17.69 26.97
C LYS A 203 11.25 -17.50 25.45
N LYS A 204 10.09 -17.51 24.79
CA LYS A 204 9.93 -17.22 23.38
C LYS A 204 9.02 -16.01 23.25
N ASN A 205 9.48 -14.98 22.53
CA ASN A 205 8.73 -13.75 22.31
C ASN A 205 8.16 -13.76 20.90
N PRO A 206 6.87 -13.51 20.69
CA PRO A 206 6.25 -13.38 19.37
C PRO A 206 6.51 -11.99 18.77
N ASP A 207 7.75 -11.72 18.36
CA ASP A 207 8.23 -10.38 17.95
C ASP A 207 8.23 -10.18 16.44
N ALA A 208 7.88 -11.17 15.61
CA ALA A 208 7.92 -11.12 14.15
C ALA A 208 6.57 -10.72 13.55
#